data_2dbb14ff6419034cd652ce0227053c39
#
_entry.id   2dbb14ff6419034cd652ce0227053c39
#
_cell.length_a   1.000
_cell.length_b   1.000
_cell.length_c   1.000
_cell.angle_alpha   90.00
_cell.angle_beta   90.00
_cell.angle_gamma   90.00
#
_symmetry.space_group_name_H-M   'P 1'
#
loop_
_entity.id
_entity.type
_entity.pdbx_description
1 polymer ?
#
loop_
_entity_poly.entity_id
_entity_poly.type
_entity_poly.pdbx_seq_one_letter_code
_entity_poly.pdbx_strand_id
1 'polypeptide(L)'
;MRFSTVRATVLLLFSAACADRSAQPDHQSEWRDVLRHKPAAVAADARPEHKQVYADSVRAFVERHPDHSRAREVWQRLQIEFADDLAALGRHQDAIRFYRAVLAHDPANEHATRGLAVAVGRLAVTHEKLLDLRKGMSERQVTSILGRPMPGWTARNKRPEATFEAWYYRTRSGGVAGVYFRDGKVFAAEETSHAKLGRLGS
;
A
#
# COMPACT_ATOMS: atom_id res chain seq x y z
N MET A 1 -32.93 16.09 -79.96
CA MET A 1 -31.70 16.04 -79.08
C MET A 1 -31.89 14.95 -78.04
N ARG A 2 -31.21 13.82 -78.18
CA ARG A 2 -31.35 12.65 -77.32
C ARG A 2 -30.14 12.67 -76.35
N PHE A 3 -30.37 12.76 -75.05
CA PHE A 3 -29.34 12.61 -74.04
C PHE A 3 -29.31 11.14 -73.60
N SER A 4 -28.17 10.49 -73.85
CA SER A 4 -27.90 9.13 -73.46
C SER A 4 -27.32 9.12 -72.06
N THR A 5 -27.99 8.48 -71.10
CA THR A 5 -27.56 8.30 -69.72
C THR A 5 -26.70 7.02 -69.61
N VAL A 6 -25.40 7.21 -69.38
CA VAL A 6 -24.47 6.12 -69.09
C VAL A 6 -24.59 5.80 -67.57
N ARG A 7 -25.08 4.59 -67.28
CA ARG A 7 -25.05 4.04 -65.91
C ARG A 7 -23.71 3.41 -65.64
N ALA A 8 -22.92 4.03 -64.79
CA ALA A 8 -21.72 3.44 -64.24
C ALA A 8 -22.06 2.50 -63.06
N THR A 9 -21.87 1.21 -63.28
CA THR A 9 -21.99 0.18 -62.22
C THR A 9 -20.70 0.14 -61.45
N VAL A 10 -20.72 0.64 -60.20
CA VAL A 10 -19.59 0.53 -59.26
C VAL A 10 -19.67 -0.85 -58.60
N LEU A 11 -18.72 -1.70 -58.95
CA LEU A 11 -18.52 -3.02 -58.33
C LEU A 11 -17.75 -2.81 -57.01
N LEU A 12 -18.42 -2.83 -55.88
CA LEU A 12 -17.79 -2.83 -54.55
C LEU A 12 -17.25 -4.24 -54.25
N LEU A 13 -15.97 -4.42 -54.43
CA LEU A 13 -15.24 -5.59 -53.93
C LEU A 13 -15.11 -5.47 -52.38
N PHE A 14 -15.99 -6.18 -51.68
CA PHE A 14 -15.80 -6.43 -50.26
C PHE A 14 -14.63 -7.41 -50.09
N SER A 15 -13.43 -6.88 -49.84
CA SER A 15 -12.30 -7.67 -49.32
C SER A 15 -12.67 -8.04 -47.86
N ALA A 16 -13.11 -9.27 -47.65
CA ALA A 16 -13.19 -9.88 -46.34
C ALA A 16 -11.74 -10.03 -45.82
N ALA A 17 -11.26 -9.01 -45.12
CA ALA A 17 -10.10 -9.16 -44.27
C ALA A 17 -10.50 -10.14 -43.15
N CYS A 18 -10.09 -11.41 -43.32
CA CYS A 18 -9.97 -12.33 -42.20
C CYS A 18 -8.97 -11.69 -41.23
N ALA A 19 -9.44 -10.89 -40.29
CA ALA A 19 -8.65 -10.53 -39.13
C ALA A 19 -8.29 -11.85 -38.45
N ASP A 20 -7.02 -12.20 -38.59
CA ASP A 20 -6.38 -13.23 -37.80
C ASP A 20 -6.64 -12.89 -36.34
N ARG A 21 -7.61 -13.59 -35.76
CA ARG A 21 -7.91 -13.55 -34.33
C ARG A 21 -6.81 -14.38 -33.67
N SER A 22 -5.56 -13.86 -33.78
CA SER A 22 -4.45 -14.35 -32.99
C SER A 22 -4.94 -14.38 -31.55
N ALA A 23 -5.01 -15.58 -31.01
CA ALA A 23 -5.56 -15.94 -29.73
C ALA A 23 -5.09 -14.97 -28.65
N GLN A 24 -5.91 -13.98 -28.33
CA GLN A 24 -5.77 -13.29 -27.06
C GLN A 24 -5.85 -14.38 -25.99
N PRO A 25 -4.84 -14.48 -25.11
CA PRO A 25 -4.88 -15.48 -24.06
C PRO A 25 -6.22 -15.35 -23.35
N ASP A 26 -6.95 -16.46 -23.27
CA ASP A 26 -8.25 -16.51 -22.64
C ASP A 26 -8.08 -16.20 -21.15
N HIS A 27 -8.23 -14.92 -20.78
CA HIS A 27 -8.13 -14.43 -19.41
C HIS A 27 -8.98 -15.26 -18.43
N GLN A 28 -10.04 -15.90 -18.93
CA GLN A 28 -10.90 -16.75 -18.09
C GLN A 28 -10.25 -18.09 -17.81
N SER A 29 -9.50 -18.68 -18.74
CA SER A 29 -8.79 -19.93 -18.50
C SER A 29 -7.64 -19.68 -17.51
N GLU A 30 -6.87 -18.62 -17.71
CA GLU A 30 -5.79 -18.22 -16.81
C GLU A 30 -6.32 -17.92 -15.39
N TRP A 31 -7.45 -17.22 -15.27
CA TRP A 31 -8.08 -16.97 -13.97
C TRP A 31 -8.55 -18.26 -13.29
N ARG A 32 -9.08 -19.24 -14.04
CA ARG A 32 -9.43 -20.56 -13.50
C ARG A 32 -8.21 -21.28 -12.93
N ASP A 33 -7.05 -21.16 -13.58
CA ASP A 33 -5.81 -21.76 -13.10
C ASP A 33 -5.35 -21.12 -11.77
N VAL A 34 -5.43 -19.80 -11.65
CA VAL A 34 -5.20 -19.10 -10.37
C VAL A 34 -6.12 -19.64 -9.28
N LEU A 35 -7.41 -19.82 -9.59
CA LEU A 35 -8.39 -20.30 -8.60
C LEU A 35 -8.17 -21.76 -8.15
N ARG A 36 -7.40 -22.58 -8.86
CA ARG A 36 -7.03 -23.95 -8.42
C ARG A 36 -6.21 -23.95 -7.13
N HIS A 37 -5.48 -22.89 -6.85
CA HIS A 37 -4.71 -22.76 -5.60
C HIS A 37 -5.57 -22.39 -4.38
N LYS A 38 -6.78 -21.85 -4.60
CA LYS A 38 -7.66 -21.37 -3.54
C LYS A 38 -8.05 -22.43 -2.52
N PRO A 39 -8.49 -23.66 -2.90
CA PRO A 39 -8.93 -24.66 -1.92
C PRO A 39 -7.87 -24.98 -0.88
N ALA A 40 -6.62 -25.15 -1.29
CA ALA A 40 -5.51 -25.42 -0.38
C ALA A 40 -5.18 -24.22 0.52
N ALA A 41 -5.37 -22.98 0.02
CA ALA A 41 -5.06 -21.77 0.75
C ALA A 41 -6.11 -21.40 1.83
N VAL A 42 -7.38 -21.84 1.65
CA VAL A 42 -8.49 -21.52 2.57
C VAL A 42 -8.89 -22.70 3.46
N ALA A 43 -8.22 -23.84 3.36
CA ALA A 43 -8.44 -24.98 4.24
C ALA A 43 -8.17 -24.58 5.69
N ALA A 44 -8.89 -25.22 6.65
CA ALA A 44 -8.73 -24.93 8.08
C ALA A 44 -7.29 -25.21 8.58
N ASP A 45 -6.60 -26.16 7.94
CA ASP A 45 -5.21 -26.55 8.19
C ASP A 45 -4.24 -26.02 7.13
N ALA A 46 -4.63 -24.96 6.41
CA ALA A 46 -3.82 -24.38 5.33
C ALA A 46 -2.44 -23.96 5.84
N ARG A 47 -1.40 -24.53 5.23
CA ARG A 47 -0.03 -24.11 5.52
C ARG A 47 0.24 -22.71 4.97
N PRO A 48 1.14 -21.94 5.61
CA PRO A 48 1.50 -20.59 5.14
C PRO A 48 1.92 -20.55 3.66
N GLU A 49 2.62 -21.62 3.19
CA GLU A 49 3.09 -21.73 1.81
C GLU A 49 1.93 -21.79 0.81
N HIS A 50 0.83 -22.47 1.13
CA HIS A 50 -0.36 -22.54 0.27
C HIS A 50 -1.04 -21.17 0.16
N LYS A 51 -1.15 -20.45 1.28
CA LYS A 51 -1.67 -19.06 1.28
C LYS A 51 -0.80 -18.13 0.43
N GLN A 52 0.52 -18.28 0.56
CA GLN A 52 1.47 -17.49 -0.20
C GLN A 52 1.37 -17.76 -1.70
N VAL A 53 1.35 -19.01 -2.13
CA VAL A 53 1.23 -19.42 -3.54
C VAL A 53 -0.05 -18.85 -4.16
N TYR A 54 -1.18 -18.93 -3.44
CA TYR A 54 -2.44 -18.38 -3.92
C TYR A 54 -2.37 -16.85 -4.05
N ALA A 55 -1.88 -16.17 -3.03
CA ALA A 55 -1.75 -14.71 -3.03
C ALA A 55 -0.82 -14.22 -4.16
N ASP A 56 0.32 -14.87 -4.36
CA ASP A 56 1.26 -14.53 -5.44
C ASP A 56 0.66 -14.78 -6.82
N SER A 57 -0.11 -15.86 -6.99
CA SER A 57 -0.81 -16.16 -8.25
C SER A 57 -1.89 -15.11 -8.55
N VAL A 58 -2.68 -14.70 -7.55
CA VAL A 58 -3.69 -13.63 -7.70
C VAL A 58 -3.01 -12.31 -8.04
N ARG A 59 -1.94 -11.94 -7.33
CA ARG A 59 -1.18 -10.72 -7.58
C ARG A 59 -0.65 -10.67 -9.00
N ALA A 60 0.06 -11.71 -9.43
CA ALA A 60 0.64 -11.80 -10.77
C ALA A 60 -0.43 -11.73 -11.87
N PHE A 61 -1.61 -12.30 -11.63
CA PHE A 61 -2.73 -12.18 -12.55
C PHE A 61 -3.27 -10.74 -12.63
N VAL A 62 -3.46 -10.06 -11.49
CA VAL A 62 -3.94 -8.65 -11.46
C VAL A 62 -2.93 -7.70 -12.12
N GLU A 63 -1.62 -7.92 -11.96
CA GLU A 63 -0.58 -7.13 -12.60
C GLU A 63 -0.62 -7.24 -14.14
N ARG A 64 -0.96 -8.44 -14.68
CA ARG A 64 -1.12 -8.65 -16.13
C ARG A 64 -2.49 -8.20 -16.66
N HIS A 65 -3.52 -8.26 -15.83
CA HIS A 65 -4.91 -7.99 -16.20
C HIS A 65 -5.55 -6.98 -15.24
N PRO A 66 -5.10 -5.71 -15.24
CA PRO A 66 -5.53 -4.70 -14.27
C PRO A 66 -7.03 -4.37 -14.36
N ASP A 67 -7.67 -4.63 -15.51
CA ASP A 67 -9.10 -4.36 -15.72
C ASP A 67 -10.01 -5.52 -15.29
N HIS A 68 -9.44 -6.65 -14.85
CA HIS A 68 -10.22 -7.79 -14.42
C HIS A 68 -10.80 -7.57 -13.00
N SER A 69 -12.04 -7.05 -12.92
CA SER A 69 -12.69 -6.60 -11.68
C SER A 69 -12.69 -7.66 -10.58
N ARG A 70 -13.09 -8.89 -10.88
CA ARG A 70 -13.17 -9.98 -9.91
C ARG A 70 -11.80 -10.36 -9.32
N ALA A 71 -10.73 -10.32 -10.12
CA ALA A 71 -9.39 -10.58 -9.61
C ALA A 71 -8.90 -9.46 -8.68
N ARG A 72 -9.21 -8.19 -9.02
CA ARG A 72 -8.92 -7.05 -8.14
C ARG A 72 -9.64 -7.16 -6.80
N GLU A 73 -10.93 -7.51 -6.80
CA GLU A 73 -11.70 -7.72 -5.56
C GLU A 73 -11.09 -8.81 -4.68
N VAL A 74 -10.68 -9.94 -5.29
CA VAL A 74 -10.00 -11.02 -4.57
C VAL A 74 -8.68 -10.54 -4.01
N TRP A 75 -7.89 -9.80 -4.79
CA TRP A 75 -6.61 -9.26 -4.34
C TRP A 75 -6.76 -8.26 -3.19
N GLN A 76 -7.71 -7.34 -3.26
CA GLN A 76 -8.02 -6.41 -2.18
C GLN A 76 -8.40 -7.13 -0.89
N ARG A 77 -9.24 -8.17 -0.99
CA ARG A 77 -9.62 -8.99 0.17
C ARG A 77 -8.42 -9.68 0.80
N LEU A 78 -7.54 -10.30 0.01
CA LEU A 78 -6.32 -10.91 0.51
C LEU A 78 -5.40 -9.90 1.19
N GLN A 79 -5.27 -8.69 0.63
CA GLN A 79 -4.49 -7.62 1.27
C GLN A 79 -5.07 -7.20 2.63
N ILE A 80 -6.40 -7.14 2.76
CA ILE A 80 -7.07 -6.85 4.03
C ILE A 80 -6.81 -7.98 5.04
N GLU A 81 -6.99 -9.24 4.65
CA GLU A 81 -6.73 -10.41 5.50
C GLU A 81 -5.28 -10.41 6.01
N PHE A 82 -4.30 -10.15 5.14
CA PHE A 82 -2.89 -10.00 5.56
C PHE A 82 -2.68 -8.83 6.52
N ALA A 83 -3.34 -7.71 6.28
CA ALA A 83 -3.23 -6.56 7.17
C ALA A 83 -3.80 -6.84 8.56
N ASP A 84 -4.96 -7.52 8.62
CA ASP A 84 -5.61 -7.91 9.87
C ASP A 84 -4.74 -8.91 10.66
N ASP A 85 -4.19 -9.92 9.99
CA ASP A 85 -3.28 -10.92 10.60
C ASP A 85 -2.02 -10.22 11.17
N LEU A 86 -1.42 -9.32 10.40
CA LEU A 86 -0.26 -8.54 10.85
C LEU A 86 -0.60 -7.64 12.04
N ALA A 87 -1.76 -6.98 12.02
CA ALA A 87 -2.22 -6.15 13.13
C ALA A 87 -2.48 -6.98 14.40
N ALA A 88 -3.06 -8.18 14.28
CA ALA A 88 -3.27 -9.11 15.37
C ALA A 88 -1.96 -9.59 16.01
N LEU A 89 -0.90 -9.75 15.19
CA LEU A 89 0.45 -10.07 15.64
C LEU A 89 1.22 -8.85 16.19
N GLY A 90 0.60 -7.68 16.30
CA GLY A 90 1.26 -6.44 16.74
C GLY A 90 2.17 -5.79 15.71
N ARG A 91 2.22 -6.32 14.48
CA ARG A 91 3.03 -5.79 13.36
C ARG A 91 2.33 -4.63 12.65
N HIS A 92 1.94 -3.62 13.43
CA HIS A 92 1.10 -2.52 12.95
C HIS A 92 1.71 -1.73 11.79
N GLN A 93 3.05 -1.56 11.74
CA GLN A 93 3.72 -0.88 10.62
C GLN A 93 3.55 -1.64 9.30
N ASP A 94 3.62 -2.96 9.35
CA ASP A 94 3.43 -3.80 8.17
C ASP A 94 1.96 -3.80 7.74
N ALA A 95 1.02 -3.91 8.70
CA ALA A 95 -0.42 -3.82 8.44
C ALA A 95 -0.81 -2.50 7.74
N ILE A 96 -0.26 -1.36 8.17
CA ILE A 96 -0.50 -0.04 7.56
C ILE A 96 -0.18 -0.04 6.07
N ARG A 97 0.88 -0.72 5.63
CA ARG A 97 1.25 -0.77 4.20
C ARG A 97 0.17 -1.45 3.37
N PHE A 98 -0.40 -2.55 3.87
CA PHE A 98 -1.46 -3.28 3.17
C PHE A 98 -2.78 -2.50 3.16
N TYR A 99 -3.22 -1.92 4.30
CA TYR A 99 -4.41 -1.07 4.31
C TYR A 99 -4.29 0.12 3.34
N ARG A 100 -3.12 0.78 3.29
CA ARG A 100 -2.87 1.87 2.34
C ARG A 100 -2.90 1.42 0.89
N ALA A 101 -2.38 0.24 0.58
CA ALA A 101 -2.44 -0.32 -0.77
C ALA A 101 -3.89 -0.56 -1.22
N VAL A 102 -4.75 -1.06 -0.33
CA VAL A 102 -6.19 -1.20 -0.62
C VAL A 102 -6.83 0.17 -0.87
N LEU A 103 -6.59 1.16 0.01
CA LEU A 103 -7.17 2.50 -0.09
C LEU A 103 -6.67 3.30 -1.30
N ALA A 104 -5.51 2.98 -1.84
CA ALA A 104 -5.02 3.58 -3.09
C ALA A 104 -5.88 3.19 -4.31
N HIS A 105 -6.54 2.03 -4.27
CA HIS A 105 -7.40 1.53 -5.34
C HIS A 105 -8.89 1.70 -5.03
N ASP A 106 -9.26 1.63 -3.75
CA ASP A 106 -10.63 1.77 -3.25
C ASP A 106 -10.64 2.70 -2.01
N PRO A 107 -10.63 4.03 -2.22
CA PRO A 107 -10.63 5.00 -1.14
C PRO A 107 -11.86 4.92 -0.20
N ALA A 108 -12.97 4.33 -0.68
CA ALA A 108 -14.21 4.16 0.09
C ALA A 108 -14.22 2.88 0.94
N ASN A 109 -13.17 2.08 0.94
CA ASN A 109 -13.11 0.84 1.69
C ASN A 109 -13.11 1.08 3.20
N GLU A 110 -14.27 0.91 3.81
CA GLU A 110 -14.45 1.17 5.25
C GLU A 110 -13.61 0.26 6.14
N HIS A 111 -13.43 -1.03 5.76
CA HIS A 111 -12.64 -1.96 6.55
C HIS A 111 -11.17 -1.51 6.60
N ALA A 112 -10.59 -1.22 5.44
CA ALA A 112 -9.22 -0.74 5.35
C ALA A 112 -9.04 0.63 6.06
N THR A 113 -10.03 1.53 5.98
CA THR A 113 -10.03 2.82 6.68
C THR A 113 -9.99 2.63 8.20
N ARG A 114 -10.88 1.78 8.75
CA ARG A 114 -10.90 1.48 10.19
C ARG A 114 -9.62 0.77 10.64
N GLY A 115 -9.17 -0.26 9.90
CA GLY A 115 -7.96 -1.00 10.19
C GLY A 115 -6.73 -0.10 10.21
N LEU A 116 -6.60 0.78 9.22
CA LEU A 116 -5.53 1.77 9.15
C LEU A 116 -5.55 2.72 10.37
N ALA A 117 -6.72 3.25 10.73
CA ALA A 117 -6.86 4.15 11.88
C ALA A 117 -6.44 3.47 13.19
N VAL A 118 -6.86 2.22 13.42
CA VAL A 118 -6.47 1.42 14.59
C VAL A 118 -4.97 1.15 14.60
N ALA A 119 -4.40 0.68 13.47
CA ALA A 119 -2.98 0.36 13.39
C ALA A 119 -2.10 1.60 13.61
N VAL A 120 -2.47 2.76 13.05
CA VAL A 120 -1.80 4.05 13.28
C VAL A 120 -1.92 4.46 14.75
N GLY A 121 -3.09 4.30 15.35
CA GLY A 121 -3.32 4.60 16.78
C GLY A 121 -2.44 3.76 17.72
N ARG A 122 -2.19 2.48 17.36
CA ARG A 122 -1.31 1.58 18.13
C ARG A 122 0.16 1.99 18.07
N LEU A 123 0.57 2.67 16.98
CA LEU A 123 1.93 3.20 16.84
C LEU A 123 2.11 4.60 17.46
N ALA A 124 1.02 5.24 17.89
CA ALA A 124 1.11 6.54 18.53
C ALA A 124 1.85 6.45 19.88
N VAL A 125 2.84 7.31 20.04
CA VAL A 125 3.65 7.38 21.27
C VAL A 125 2.91 8.16 22.35
N THR A 126 3.15 7.81 23.59
CA THR A 126 2.62 8.56 24.76
C THR A 126 3.65 9.59 25.22
N HIS A 127 3.16 10.61 25.93
CA HIS A 127 4.01 11.64 26.53
C HIS A 127 5.04 11.04 27.49
N GLU A 128 4.66 10.06 28.31
CA GLU A 128 5.56 9.40 29.26
C GLU A 128 6.76 8.76 28.55
N LYS A 129 6.52 8.07 27.43
CA LYS A 129 7.60 7.49 26.63
C LYS A 129 8.56 8.54 26.05
N LEU A 130 8.06 9.73 25.72
CA LEU A 130 8.90 10.84 25.29
C LEU A 130 9.78 11.38 26.41
N LEU A 131 9.26 11.40 27.65
CA LEU A 131 10.03 11.80 28.82
C LEU A 131 11.18 10.83 29.18
N ASP A 132 11.11 9.58 28.73
CA ASP A 132 12.18 8.60 28.91
C ASP A 132 13.41 8.87 28.03
N LEU A 133 13.27 9.70 26.98
CA LEU A 133 14.37 10.03 26.10
C LEU A 133 15.41 10.92 26.79
N ARG A 134 16.68 10.63 26.53
CA ARG A 134 17.83 11.40 27.05
C ARG A 134 18.78 11.77 25.91
N LYS A 135 19.41 12.92 26.02
CA LYS A 135 20.50 13.30 25.12
C LYS A 135 21.58 12.22 25.13
N GLY A 136 22.19 11.94 23.98
CA GLY A 136 23.20 10.91 23.80
C GLY A 136 22.67 9.49 23.56
N MET A 137 21.37 9.23 23.69
CA MET A 137 20.79 7.94 23.31
C MET A 137 21.01 7.64 21.82
N SER A 138 21.31 6.38 21.52
CA SER A 138 21.44 5.89 20.14
C SER A 138 20.06 5.64 19.52
N GLU A 139 20.00 5.57 18.19
CA GLU A 139 18.82 5.18 17.44
C GLU A 139 18.21 3.85 17.94
N ARG A 140 19.06 2.86 18.30
CA ARG A 140 18.60 1.58 18.85
C ARG A 140 17.88 1.77 20.18
N GLN A 141 18.40 2.61 21.07
CA GLN A 141 17.75 2.90 22.36
C GLN A 141 16.43 3.63 22.18
N VAL A 142 16.36 4.62 21.28
CA VAL A 142 15.10 5.29 20.93
C VAL A 142 14.11 4.30 20.35
N THR A 143 14.55 3.40 19.45
CA THR A 143 13.70 2.36 18.87
C THR A 143 13.13 1.41 19.94
N SER A 144 13.89 1.10 20.99
CA SER A 144 13.37 0.24 22.07
C SER A 144 12.31 0.90 22.93
N ILE A 145 12.30 2.23 23.03
CA ILE A 145 11.33 3.02 23.81
C ILE A 145 10.10 3.37 22.97
N LEU A 146 10.32 3.95 21.78
CA LEU A 146 9.26 4.50 20.94
C LEU A 146 8.82 3.59 19.79
N GLY A 147 9.58 2.55 19.48
CA GLY A 147 9.49 1.80 18.24
C GLY A 147 10.15 2.54 17.06
N ARG A 148 10.10 1.93 15.87
CA ARG A 148 10.56 2.61 14.65
C ARG A 148 9.54 3.65 14.19
N PRO A 149 9.97 4.79 13.64
CA PRO A 149 9.06 5.74 13.02
C PRO A 149 8.35 5.11 11.80
N MET A 150 7.18 5.61 11.46
CA MET A 150 6.46 5.15 10.27
C MET A 150 7.29 5.41 9.00
N PRO A 151 7.17 4.58 7.96
CA PRO A 151 7.80 4.84 6.66
C PRO A 151 7.45 6.24 6.15
N GLY A 152 8.47 6.99 5.72
CA GLY A 152 8.32 8.38 5.27
C GLY A 152 8.28 9.43 6.39
N TRP A 153 8.37 9.01 7.66
CA TRP A 153 8.39 9.93 8.82
C TRP A 153 9.80 10.12 9.38
N THR A 154 10.79 10.07 8.51
CA THR A 154 12.18 10.39 8.82
C THR A 154 12.71 11.39 7.80
N ALA A 155 13.58 12.28 8.26
CA ALA A 155 14.34 13.17 7.41
C ALA A 155 15.82 13.06 7.77
N ARG A 156 16.69 12.98 6.76
CA ARG A 156 18.14 12.91 6.96
C ARG A 156 18.83 13.98 6.13
N ASN A 157 19.76 14.71 6.75
CA ASN A 157 20.59 15.72 6.12
C ASN A 157 22.06 15.45 6.50
N LYS A 158 22.89 15.15 5.51
CA LYS A 158 24.33 14.94 5.69
C LYS A 158 25.06 16.23 5.35
N ARG A 159 25.82 16.76 6.31
CA ARG A 159 26.71 17.93 6.15
C ARG A 159 28.16 17.48 6.33
N PRO A 160 29.15 18.27 5.87
CA PRO A 160 30.57 17.94 6.06
C PRO A 160 30.95 17.68 7.53
N GLU A 161 30.36 18.46 8.43
CA GLU A 161 30.66 18.44 9.88
C GLU A 161 29.85 17.40 10.68
N ALA A 162 28.68 16.95 10.20
CA ALA A 162 27.85 15.99 10.92
C ALA A 162 26.68 15.47 10.07
N THR A 163 26.15 14.31 10.44
CA THR A 163 24.88 13.80 9.92
C THR A 163 23.76 14.14 10.88
N PHE A 164 22.75 14.83 10.38
CA PHE A 164 21.54 15.14 11.13
C PHE A 164 20.40 14.25 10.65
N GLU A 165 19.64 13.70 11.60
CA GLU A 165 18.45 12.90 11.30
C GLU A 165 17.32 13.31 12.24
N ALA A 166 16.09 13.37 11.70
CA ALA A 166 14.87 13.62 12.46
C ALA A 166 13.92 12.44 12.29
N TRP A 167 13.40 11.93 13.39
CA TRP A 167 12.39 10.92 13.44
C TRP A 167 11.12 11.52 14.00
N TYR A 168 10.00 11.38 13.27
CA TYR A 168 8.72 11.91 13.68
C TYR A 168 7.78 10.78 14.10
N TYR A 169 7.02 11.04 15.16
CA TYR A 169 6.06 10.12 15.74
C TYR A 169 4.73 10.80 15.93
N ARG A 170 3.64 10.10 15.66
CA ARG A 170 2.32 10.57 16.05
C ARG A 170 2.16 10.40 17.55
N THR A 171 1.61 11.39 18.25
CA THR A 171 1.32 11.29 19.67
C THR A 171 -0.14 10.90 19.92
N ARG A 172 -0.44 10.30 21.08
CA ARG A 172 -1.82 9.98 21.44
C ARG A 172 -2.69 11.22 21.64
N SER A 173 -2.09 12.36 21.96
CA SER A 173 -2.75 13.67 22.01
C SER A 173 -3.16 14.21 20.64
N GLY A 174 -2.83 13.50 19.54
CA GLY A 174 -3.11 13.93 18.17
C GLY A 174 -2.05 14.85 17.55
N GLY A 175 -0.98 15.15 18.28
CA GLY A 175 0.14 15.95 17.82
C GLY A 175 1.23 15.12 17.11
N VAL A 176 2.40 15.73 16.98
CA VAL A 176 3.62 15.11 16.44
C VAL A 176 4.77 15.32 17.42
N ALA A 177 5.52 14.27 17.71
CA ALA A 177 6.79 14.38 18.40
C ALA A 177 7.95 14.21 17.40
N GLY A 178 8.96 15.08 17.48
CA GLY A 178 10.21 15.00 16.75
C GLY A 178 11.35 14.55 17.67
N VAL A 179 12.12 13.57 17.24
CA VAL A 179 13.38 13.16 17.89
C VAL A 179 14.52 13.44 16.92
N TYR A 180 15.46 14.24 17.34
CA TYR A 180 16.52 14.76 16.48
C TYR A 180 17.87 14.15 16.88
N PHE A 181 18.57 13.62 15.90
CA PHE A 181 19.86 12.97 16.04
C PHE A 181 20.96 13.79 15.35
N ARG A 182 22.13 13.80 15.98
CA ARG A 182 23.39 14.22 15.38
C ARG A 182 24.36 13.05 15.49
N ASP A 183 24.87 12.58 14.36
CA ASP A 183 25.77 11.42 14.26
C ASP A 183 25.24 10.17 15.00
N GLY A 184 23.93 9.89 14.81
CA GLY A 184 23.22 8.76 15.42
C GLY A 184 22.95 8.89 16.93
N LYS A 185 23.14 10.08 17.52
CA LYS A 185 22.88 10.36 18.94
C LYS A 185 21.82 11.44 19.10
N VAL A 186 20.85 11.22 19.99
CA VAL A 186 19.79 12.18 20.31
C VAL A 186 20.43 13.47 20.87
N PHE A 187 20.09 14.60 20.29
CA PHE A 187 20.45 15.91 20.83
C PHE A 187 19.23 16.74 21.26
N ALA A 188 18.05 16.47 20.71
CA ALA A 188 16.79 17.09 21.09
C ALA A 188 15.61 16.16 20.87
N ALA A 189 14.53 16.33 21.64
CA ALA A 189 13.21 15.74 21.42
C ALA A 189 12.16 16.80 21.77
N GLU A 190 11.14 16.94 20.94
CA GLU A 190 10.10 17.95 21.08
C GLU A 190 8.73 17.35 20.74
N GLU A 191 7.68 17.76 21.45
CA GLU A 191 6.30 17.45 21.15
C GLU A 191 5.57 18.72 20.70
N THR A 192 4.95 18.67 19.52
CA THR A 192 4.14 19.79 19.00
C THR A 192 2.67 19.39 19.04
N SER A 193 1.86 20.14 19.76
CA SER A 193 0.42 19.94 19.80
C SER A 193 -0.24 20.37 18.47
N HIS A 194 -1.40 19.78 18.15
CA HIS A 194 -2.19 20.09 16.95
C HIS A 194 -2.45 21.60 16.75
N ALA A 195 -2.59 22.33 17.86
CA ALA A 195 -2.84 23.79 17.86
C ALA A 195 -1.69 24.60 17.28
N LYS A 196 -0.44 24.09 17.34
CA LYS A 196 0.73 24.76 16.72
C LYS A 196 0.91 24.44 15.24
N LEU A 197 0.48 23.25 14.77
CA LEU A 197 0.59 22.86 13.38
C LEU A 197 -0.41 23.61 12.49
N GLY A 198 -1.58 23.98 13.00
CA GLY A 198 -2.59 24.77 12.28
C GLY A 198 -2.21 26.22 12.01
N ARG A 199 -1.16 26.74 12.66
CA ARG A 199 -0.68 28.14 12.45
C ARG A 199 0.43 28.29 11.42
N LEU A 200 0.99 27.19 10.91
CA LEU A 200 2.06 27.21 9.91
C LEU A 200 1.52 27.17 8.47
N GLY A 201 0.20 27.08 8.29
CA GLY A 201 -0.48 27.02 6.99
C GLY A 201 -1.38 28.22 6.65
N SER A 202 -1.23 29.35 7.32
CA SER A 202 -1.96 30.61 7.03
C SER A 202 -1.01 31.70 6.58
#